data_84ac9c1dcc2c50b6c320e09e3fcec604
#
_entry.id   84ac9c1dcc2c50b6c320e09e3fcec604
#
_cell.length_a   1.000
_cell.length_b   1.000
_cell.length_c   1.000
_cell.angle_alpha   90.00
_cell.angle_beta   90.00
_cell.angle_gamma   90.00
#
_symmetry.space_group_name_H-M   'P 1'
#
loop_
_entity.id
_entity.type
_entity.pdbx_description
1 polymer ?
#
loop_
_entity_poly.entity_id
_entity_poly.type
_entity_poly.pdbx_seq_one_letter_code
_entity_poly.pdbx_strand_id
1 'polypeptide(L)'
;MGGFQGIYGRLFVWIVDKINAAIYKPPSQEVKNSRRSIGLLDIFGFENFTVNSFEQLCINFANEHLQQFFVRHVFKLEQEEYDLESIDWLHIEFTDNQDALDMIANRPMNVISLIDEESKFPKVGTPSLSFPICNLRQAT
;
A
#
# COMPACT_ATOMS: atom_id res chain seq x y z
N MET A 1 -16.14 18.90 4.23
CA MET A 1 -15.88 17.80 3.28
C MET A 1 -16.01 16.38 3.88
N GLY A 2 -15.96 16.19 5.19
CA GLY A 2 -15.98 14.86 5.81
C GLY A 2 -17.25 13.99 5.67
N GLY A 3 -18.41 14.59 5.40
CA GLY A 3 -19.68 13.85 5.36
C GLY A 3 -19.84 12.91 4.16
N PHE A 4 -19.47 13.36 2.96
CA PHE A 4 -19.61 12.56 1.74
C PHE A 4 -18.65 11.38 1.69
N GLN A 5 -17.41 11.55 2.15
CA GLN A 5 -16.43 10.47 2.23
C GLN A 5 -16.89 9.38 3.21
N GLY A 6 -17.46 9.78 4.36
CA GLY A 6 -18.00 8.85 5.33
C GLY A 6 -19.21 8.05 4.79
N ILE A 7 -20.09 8.67 4.02
CA ILE A 7 -21.24 7.99 3.37
C ILE A 7 -20.73 7.03 2.29
N TYR A 8 -19.81 7.48 1.43
CA TYR A 8 -19.25 6.65 0.37
C TYR A 8 -18.53 5.41 0.94
N GLY A 9 -17.70 5.60 1.96
CA GLY A 9 -17.01 4.48 2.60
C GLY A 9 -17.97 3.43 3.17
N ARG A 10 -19.03 3.87 3.85
CA ARG A 10 -20.09 2.95 4.37
C ARG A 10 -20.86 2.25 3.26
N LEU A 11 -21.19 2.97 2.19
CA LEU A 11 -21.86 2.39 1.02
C LEU A 11 -20.98 1.32 0.37
N PHE A 12 -19.69 1.62 0.21
CA PHE A 12 -18.73 0.66 -0.35
C PHE A 12 -18.66 -0.62 0.47
N VAL A 13 -18.48 -0.52 1.78
CA VAL A 13 -18.47 -1.68 2.69
C VAL A 13 -19.76 -2.47 2.59
N TRP A 14 -20.91 -1.79 2.60
CA TRP A 14 -22.21 -2.44 2.47
C TRP A 14 -22.36 -3.20 1.14
N ILE A 15 -21.89 -2.63 0.02
CA ILE A 15 -21.90 -3.31 -1.28
C ILE A 15 -21.02 -4.56 -1.24
N VAL A 16 -19.79 -4.45 -0.69
CA VAL A 16 -18.88 -5.59 -0.55
C VAL A 16 -19.51 -6.70 0.29
N ASP A 17 -20.15 -6.36 1.40
CA ASP A 17 -20.84 -7.33 2.25
C ASP A 17 -21.98 -8.03 1.50
N LYS A 18 -22.75 -7.29 0.69
CA LYS A 18 -23.82 -7.87 -0.13
C LYS A 18 -23.30 -8.80 -1.21
N ILE A 19 -22.22 -8.41 -1.88
CA ILE A 19 -21.55 -9.26 -2.86
C ILE A 19 -21.04 -10.54 -2.19
N ASN A 20 -20.32 -10.42 -1.09
CA ASN A 20 -19.80 -11.58 -0.36
C ASN A 20 -20.92 -12.51 0.11
N ALA A 21 -22.01 -11.96 0.64
CA ALA A 21 -23.17 -12.76 1.04
C ALA A 21 -23.83 -13.52 -0.12
N ALA A 22 -23.78 -12.93 -1.34
CA ALA A 22 -24.36 -13.55 -2.53
C ALA A 22 -23.48 -14.68 -3.10
N ILE A 23 -22.15 -14.49 -3.09
CA ILE A 23 -21.20 -15.43 -3.71
C ILE A 23 -20.67 -16.48 -2.73
N TYR A 24 -20.59 -16.13 -1.43
CA TYR A 24 -20.06 -17.05 -0.41
C TYR A 24 -21.08 -18.11 -0.02
N LYS A 25 -20.72 -19.36 -0.26
CA LYS A 25 -21.48 -20.51 0.24
C LYS A 25 -20.77 -21.06 1.48
N PRO A 26 -21.38 -20.99 2.67
CA PRO A 26 -20.78 -21.55 3.87
C PRO A 26 -20.55 -23.05 3.67
N PRO A 27 -19.50 -23.64 4.28
CA PRO A 27 -19.28 -25.08 4.23
C PRO A 27 -20.47 -25.80 4.88
N SER A 28 -20.96 -26.88 4.23
CA SER A 28 -21.93 -27.75 4.86
C SER A 28 -21.31 -28.43 6.10
N GLN A 29 -22.08 -28.65 7.16
CA GLN A 29 -21.59 -29.23 8.44
C GLN A 29 -20.94 -30.60 8.28
N GLU A 30 -21.19 -31.28 7.16
CA GLU A 30 -20.70 -32.65 6.89
C GLU A 30 -19.26 -32.65 6.33
N VAL A 31 -18.69 -31.52 5.89
CA VAL A 31 -17.36 -31.51 5.30
C VAL A 31 -16.36 -30.98 6.33
N LYS A 32 -15.74 -31.88 7.08
CA LYS A 32 -14.62 -31.60 8.00
C LYS A 32 -13.33 -31.12 7.30
N ASN A 33 -13.29 -31.02 5.97
CA ASN A 33 -12.12 -30.57 5.25
C ASN A 33 -12.04 -29.05 5.28
N SER A 34 -10.98 -28.52 5.88
CA SER A 34 -10.68 -27.08 5.80
C SER A 34 -10.54 -26.69 4.33
N ARG A 35 -11.38 -25.76 3.88
CA ARG A 35 -11.24 -25.17 2.55
C ARG A 35 -9.94 -24.38 2.49
N ARG A 36 -9.13 -24.65 1.48
CA ARG A 36 -7.99 -23.81 1.16
C ARG A 36 -8.48 -22.63 0.33
N SER A 37 -7.93 -21.45 0.61
CA SER A 37 -8.24 -20.24 -0.15
C SER A 37 -7.05 -19.80 -1.00
N ILE A 38 -7.35 -19.29 -2.18
CA ILE A 38 -6.38 -18.59 -3.04
C ILE A 38 -6.88 -17.16 -3.14
N GLY A 39 -6.02 -16.22 -2.81
CA GLY A 39 -6.30 -14.78 -2.92
C GLY A 39 -5.73 -14.22 -4.22
N LEU A 40 -6.48 -13.33 -4.86
CA LEU A 40 -6.01 -12.53 -5.98
C LEU A 40 -6.07 -11.07 -5.56
N LEU A 41 -4.94 -10.37 -5.67
CA LEU A 41 -4.85 -8.93 -5.45
C LEU A 41 -4.92 -8.24 -6.80
N ASP A 42 -5.92 -7.37 -6.96
CA ASP A 42 -6.08 -6.54 -8.15
C ASP A 42 -6.22 -5.08 -7.72
N ILE A 43 -5.14 -4.33 -7.83
CA ILE A 43 -5.05 -2.92 -7.46
C ILE A 43 -4.37 -2.11 -8.56
N PHE A 44 -4.47 -0.78 -8.47
CA PHE A 44 -3.69 0.11 -9.31
C PHE A 44 -2.19 -0.16 -9.10
N GLY A 45 -1.43 -0.23 -10.22
CA GLY A 45 0.01 -0.23 -10.16
C GLY A 45 0.56 1.19 -9.88
N PHE A 46 1.89 1.33 -9.91
CA PHE A 46 2.55 2.62 -9.77
C PHE A 46 2.16 3.55 -10.92
N GLU A 47 1.65 4.73 -10.59
CA GLU A 47 1.19 5.72 -11.56
C GLU A 47 2.22 6.82 -11.76
N ASN A 48 2.55 7.09 -13.02
CA ASN A 48 3.43 8.18 -13.42
C ASN A 48 2.91 8.80 -14.73
N PHE A 49 2.15 9.87 -14.59
CA PHE A 49 1.57 10.63 -15.69
C PHE A 49 2.38 11.90 -15.97
N THR A 50 2.05 12.61 -17.05
CA THR A 50 2.63 13.93 -17.36
C THR A 50 2.33 14.95 -16.26
N VAL A 51 1.15 14.85 -15.64
CA VAL A 51 0.74 15.67 -14.48
C VAL A 51 0.27 14.71 -13.39
N ASN A 52 0.91 14.77 -12.24
CA ASN A 52 0.56 13.95 -11.08
C ASN A 52 0.04 14.85 -9.95
N SER A 53 -0.96 14.36 -9.26
CA SER A 53 -1.61 15.03 -8.15
C SER A 53 -1.36 14.29 -6.83
N PHE A 54 -1.99 14.75 -5.77
CA PHE A 54 -1.92 14.10 -4.46
C PHE A 54 -2.50 12.68 -4.49
N GLU A 55 -3.46 12.43 -5.37
CA GLU A 55 -4.05 11.09 -5.56
C GLU A 55 -3.01 10.08 -6.04
N GLN A 56 -2.14 10.46 -6.98
CA GLN A 56 -1.04 9.61 -7.44
C GLN A 56 -0.02 9.34 -6.32
N LEU A 57 0.26 10.34 -5.48
CA LEU A 57 1.09 10.11 -4.29
C LEU A 57 0.48 9.06 -3.37
N CYS A 58 -0.83 9.14 -3.10
CA CYS A 58 -1.52 8.17 -2.25
C CYS A 58 -1.51 6.75 -2.86
N ILE A 59 -1.77 6.64 -4.16
CA ILE A 59 -1.74 5.36 -4.89
C ILE A 59 -0.33 4.77 -4.86
N ASN A 60 0.67 5.58 -5.18
CA ASN A 60 2.06 5.12 -5.19
C ASN A 60 2.57 4.77 -3.80
N PHE A 61 2.18 5.50 -2.76
CA PHE A 61 2.49 5.16 -1.38
C PHE A 61 1.91 3.80 -0.98
N ALA A 62 0.66 3.50 -1.36
CA ALA A 62 0.07 2.19 -1.14
C ALA A 62 0.84 1.08 -1.89
N ASN A 63 1.28 1.34 -3.11
CA ASN A 63 2.10 0.39 -3.88
C ASN A 63 3.47 0.16 -3.22
N GLU A 64 4.12 1.19 -2.68
CA GLU A 64 5.38 1.04 -1.94
C GLU A 64 5.21 0.18 -0.68
N HIS A 65 4.10 0.35 0.06
CA HIS A 65 3.79 -0.52 1.20
C HIS A 65 3.57 -1.97 0.79
N LEU A 66 2.91 -2.22 -0.33
CA LEU A 66 2.72 -3.58 -0.84
C LEU A 66 4.04 -4.20 -1.29
N GLN A 67 4.89 -3.42 -1.94
CA GLN A 67 6.24 -3.87 -2.32
C GLN A 67 7.05 -4.24 -1.08
N GLN A 68 7.02 -3.42 -0.04
CA GLN A 68 7.69 -3.67 1.23
C GLN A 68 7.18 -4.95 1.91
N PHE A 69 5.86 -5.13 1.92
CA PHE A 69 5.24 -6.35 2.43
C PHE A 69 5.71 -7.59 1.66
N PHE A 70 5.74 -7.51 0.33
CA PHE A 70 6.18 -8.60 -0.53
C PHE A 70 7.66 -8.94 -0.30
N VAL A 71 8.53 -7.94 -0.30
CA VAL A 71 9.97 -8.11 -0.04
C VAL A 71 10.19 -8.77 1.32
N ARG A 72 9.52 -8.30 2.36
CA ARG A 72 9.62 -8.88 3.69
C ARG A 72 9.18 -10.34 3.73
N HIS A 73 8.04 -10.68 3.15
CA HIS A 73 7.46 -12.02 3.26
C HIS A 73 8.13 -13.04 2.33
N VAL A 74 8.46 -12.63 1.11
CA VAL A 74 8.98 -13.56 0.10
C VAL A 74 10.50 -13.73 0.20
N PHE A 75 11.21 -12.67 0.59
CA PHE A 75 12.66 -12.72 0.67
C PHE A 75 13.16 -12.81 2.11
N LYS A 76 12.81 -11.85 2.95
CA LYS A 76 13.42 -11.76 4.27
C LYS A 76 13.02 -12.90 5.20
N LEU A 77 11.70 -13.11 5.40
CA LEU A 77 11.22 -14.13 6.33
C LEU A 77 11.52 -15.55 5.83
N GLU A 78 11.42 -15.78 4.53
CA GLU A 78 11.71 -17.07 3.92
C GLU A 78 13.19 -17.45 4.08
N GLN A 79 14.09 -16.48 3.87
CA GLN A 79 15.53 -16.69 4.06
C GLN A 79 15.88 -16.93 5.53
N GLU A 80 15.24 -16.19 6.44
CA GLU A 80 15.42 -16.42 7.88
C GLU A 80 14.98 -17.83 8.29
N GLU A 81 13.91 -18.38 7.68
CA GLU A 81 13.42 -19.71 7.95
C GLU A 81 14.38 -20.78 7.39
N TYR A 82 14.96 -20.58 6.21
CA TYR A 82 15.96 -21.47 5.64
C TYR A 82 17.23 -21.54 6.51
N ASP A 83 17.67 -20.41 7.04
CA ASP A 83 18.80 -20.36 7.96
C ASP A 83 18.48 -21.11 9.28
N LEU A 84 17.28 -20.94 9.82
CA LEU A 84 16.84 -21.63 11.04
C LEU A 84 16.75 -23.14 10.84
N GLU A 85 16.27 -23.58 9.68
CA GLU A 85 16.15 -24.99 9.33
C GLU A 85 17.48 -25.61 8.84
N SER A 86 18.55 -24.82 8.79
CA SER A 86 19.87 -25.26 8.28
C SER A 86 19.83 -25.77 6.84
N ILE A 87 18.98 -25.16 6.01
CA ILE A 87 18.91 -25.45 4.58
C ILE A 87 20.06 -24.71 3.90
N ASP A 88 20.91 -25.46 3.19
CA ASP A 88 21.99 -24.87 2.39
C ASP A 88 21.39 -24.24 1.11
N TRP A 89 21.49 -22.90 1.01
CA TRP A 89 20.93 -22.15 -0.08
C TRP A 89 21.73 -20.86 -0.35
N LEU A 90 21.60 -20.33 -1.55
CA LEU A 90 22.26 -19.08 -1.94
C LEU A 90 21.37 -17.90 -1.57
N HIS A 91 21.85 -17.04 -0.68
CA HIS A 91 21.15 -15.82 -0.31
C HIS A 91 20.83 -14.96 -1.53
N ILE A 92 19.56 -14.57 -1.67
CA ILE A 92 19.09 -13.65 -2.70
C ILE A 92 19.17 -12.23 -2.14
N GLU A 93 19.92 -11.37 -2.81
CA GLU A 93 19.94 -9.95 -2.51
C GLU A 93 18.64 -9.29 -2.97
N PHE A 94 18.11 -8.41 -2.16
CA PHE A 94 16.92 -7.63 -2.48
C PHE A 94 17.10 -6.18 -2.00
N THR A 95 16.45 -5.26 -2.67
CA THR A 95 16.42 -3.85 -2.26
C THR A 95 15.24 -3.62 -1.32
N ASP A 96 15.54 -3.15 -0.11
CA ASP A 96 14.53 -2.71 0.85
C ASP A 96 14.13 -1.26 0.53
N ASN A 97 12.84 -1.01 0.40
CA ASN A 97 12.28 0.32 0.14
C ASN A 97 11.81 1.05 1.42
N GLN A 98 12.26 0.61 2.59
CA GLN A 98 11.87 1.18 3.88
C GLN A 98 12.21 2.67 3.96
N ASP A 99 13.37 3.08 3.46
CA ASP A 99 13.80 4.48 3.46
C ASP A 99 12.84 5.39 2.69
N ALA A 100 12.29 4.91 1.57
CA ALA A 100 11.29 5.65 0.80
C ALA A 100 9.98 5.80 1.58
N LEU A 101 9.53 4.73 2.25
CA LEU A 101 8.33 4.77 3.11
C LEU A 101 8.52 5.71 4.30
N ASP A 102 9.68 5.68 4.93
CA ASP A 102 10.01 6.52 6.07
C ASP A 102 10.04 8.00 5.67
N MET A 103 10.63 8.34 4.54
CA MET A 103 10.63 9.70 4.01
C MET A 103 9.21 10.21 3.72
N ILE A 104 8.31 9.36 3.24
CA ILE A 104 6.94 9.77 2.90
C ILE A 104 6.07 9.92 4.15
N ALA A 105 6.13 9.01 5.11
CA ALA A 105 5.13 8.92 6.18
C ALA A 105 5.66 8.73 7.59
N ASN A 106 6.97 8.50 7.82
CA ASN A 106 7.48 8.25 9.17
C ASN A 106 7.66 9.55 9.96
N ARG A 107 7.20 9.54 11.20
CA ARG A 107 7.33 10.70 12.12
C ARG A 107 8.76 10.81 12.68
N PRO A 108 9.23 12.01 13.06
CA PRO A 108 8.45 13.25 13.25
C PRO A 108 8.32 14.11 11.99
N MET A 109 9.19 13.98 11.00
CA MET A 109 9.21 14.83 9.80
C MET A 109 9.13 13.94 8.55
N ASN A 110 8.11 14.16 7.74
CA ASN A 110 7.87 13.42 6.51
C ASN A 110 7.11 14.27 5.49
N VAL A 111 7.06 13.82 4.24
CA VAL A 111 6.41 14.56 3.15
C VAL A 111 4.92 14.83 3.45
N ILE A 112 4.20 13.85 3.98
CA ILE A 112 2.77 14.00 4.31
C ILE A 112 2.57 15.04 5.41
N SER A 113 3.43 15.05 6.45
CA SER A 113 3.37 16.05 7.52
C SER A 113 3.61 17.47 7.01
N LEU A 114 4.55 17.65 6.09
CA LEU A 114 4.83 18.95 5.47
C LEU A 114 3.65 19.42 4.62
N ILE A 115 3.02 18.55 3.85
CA ILE A 115 1.80 18.86 3.08
C ILE A 115 0.66 19.25 4.02
N ASP A 116 0.47 18.52 5.12
CA ASP A 116 -0.57 18.80 6.11
C ASP A 116 -0.34 20.15 6.80
N GLU A 117 0.90 20.46 7.14
CA GLU A 117 1.27 21.76 7.71
C GLU A 117 0.99 22.88 6.72
N GLU A 118 1.47 22.79 5.49
CA GLU A 118 1.27 23.81 4.46
C GLU A 118 -0.22 24.00 4.13
N SER A 119 -1.02 22.96 4.18
CA SER A 119 -2.47 23.04 3.93
C SER A 119 -3.23 23.88 4.95
N LYS A 120 -2.65 24.12 6.13
CA LYS A 120 -3.24 24.89 7.24
C LYS A 120 -2.90 26.38 7.17
N PHE A 121 -1.91 26.77 6.36
CA PHE A 121 -1.59 28.17 6.19
C PHE A 121 -2.65 28.92 5.38
N PRO A 122 -2.98 30.16 5.74
CA PRO A 122 -3.85 31.00 4.93
C PRO A 122 -3.23 31.18 3.54
N LYS A 123 -4.01 31.04 2.49
CA LYS A 123 -3.56 31.18 1.09
C LYS A 123 -3.00 32.57 0.83
N VAL A 124 -1.72 32.75 0.98
CA VAL A 124 -0.98 33.90 0.50
C VAL A 124 -0.30 33.47 -0.80
N GLY A 125 -0.96 33.72 -1.95
CA GLY A 125 -0.42 33.52 -3.29
C GLY A 125 -0.07 32.05 -3.58
N THR A 126 -0.75 31.45 -4.52
CA THR A 126 -0.48 30.09 -4.97
C THR A 126 0.96 29.90 -5.46
N PRO A 127 1.87 29.25 -4.73
CA PRO A 127 2.89 28.47 -5.38
C PRO A 127 2.20 27.19 -5.85
N SER A 128 2.20 26.93 -7.14
CA SER A 128 1.85 25.62 -7.65
C SER A 128 2.85 24.65 -7.05
N LEU A 129 2.41 23.84 -6.08
CA LEU A 129 3.13 22.69 -5.56
C LEU A 129 3.21 21.63 -6.69
N SER A 130 3.94 21.93 -7.74
CA SER A 130 4.43 20.94 -8.67
C SER A 130 5.68 20.30 -8.06
N PHE A 131 5.45 19.40 -7.09
CA PHE A 131 6.53 18.54 -6.62
C PHE A 131 6.88 17.54 -7.72
N PRO A 132 8.13 17.47 -8.16
CA PRO A 132 8.60 16.38 -8.99
C PRO A 132 8.78 15.12 -8.12
N ILE A 133 7.69 14.57 -7.59
CA ILE A 133 7.70 13.34 -6.79
C ILE A 133 8.03 12.11 -7.66
N CYS A 134 8.05 12.28 -8.99
CA CYS A 134 8.22 11.19 -9.95
C CYS A 134 9.64 10.63 -10.06
N ASN A 135 10.67 11.23 -9.47
CA ASN A 135 12.06 10.84 -9.74
C ASN A 135 12.74 10.03 -8.63
N LEU A 136 12.00 9.52 -7.66
CA LEU A 136 12.61 8.75 -6.55
C LEU A 136 13.13 7.36 -6.97
N ARG A 137 12.80 6.88 -8.17
CA ARG A 137 13.31 5.59 -8.71
C ARG A 137 14.48 5.69 -9.70
N GLN A 138 15.01 6.88 -9.99
CA GLN A 138 16.15 7.01 -10.90
C GLN A 138 17.52 7.14 -10.21
N ALA A 139 17.59 6.91 -8.91
CA ALA A 139 18.82 7.03 -8.12
C ALA A 139 19.29 5.68 -7.54
N THR A 140 19.09 4.57 -8.27
CA THR A 140 19.80 3.30 -8.02
C THR A 140 20.28 2.75 -9.34
#